data_58b68ca7517307619f66f46066fbc8cc
#
_entry.id   58b68ca7517307619f66f46066fbc8cc
#
_cell.length_a   1.000
_cell.length_b   1.000
_cell.length_c   1.000
_cell.angle_alpha   90.00
_cell.angle_beta   90.00
_cell.angle_gamma   90.00
#
_symmetry.space_group_name_H-M   'P 1'
#
loop_
_entity.id
_entity.type
_entity.pdbx_description
1 polymer ?
#
loop_
_entity_poly.entity_id
_entity_poly.type
_entity_poly.pdbx_seq_one_letter_code
_entity_poly.pdbx_strand_id
1 'polypeptide(L)'
;GSEMCIRDRLNIEPPRPVLLPVFILDRDGQETAVTDSTPLIREFEDKYPDRSVLPNNPALNFINFVLEDFGDEWCTKFMFHYRWHFDEDADNAGTILPLGINSNLKDDELAFFKEHFAKRQIDRLWVVGSNNDTAEFIDNSYKKVLTIFEEHFKKQPFLLGNFPSSCDFAVYGQFTQLVGFDPSPRRIAHEISPRTVAWVSTLEDRGGLSYSEENNSLDSLSDSIHDLFKELSISYIPTMIENHKAINEGEKEWSVDLGGYPWKQKSFPYQAKCLDWIRDEFKKLDIENQEKVLNFLTATNCQSLVE
;
A
#
# COMPACT_ATOMS: atom_id res chain seq x y z
N GLY A 1 11.03 10.15 11.76
CA GLY A 1 11.09 11.31 12.66
C GLY A 1 10.00 12.32 12.36
N SER A 2 9.57 13.10 13.37
CA SER A 2 8.63 14.19 13.15
C SER A 2 9.28 15.32 12.34
N GLU A 3 8.48 16.18 11.68
CA GLU A 3 8.94 17.42 11.01
C GLU A 3 9.95 18.21 11.84
N MET A 4 9.68 18.35 13.14
CA MET A 4 10.56 19.04 14.09
C MET A 4 11.94 18.39 14.20
N CYS A 5 12.03 17.04 14.13
CA CYS A 5 13.31 16.37 14.24
C CYS A 5 14.23 16.61 13.04
N ILE A 6 13.69 16.71 11.84
CA ILE A 6 14.49 16.96 10.61
C ILE A 6 14.96 18.41 10.61
N ARG A 7 14.06 19.36 10.80
CA ARG A 7 14.37 20.78 10.80
C ARG A 7 15.32 21.16 11.94
N ASP A 8 15.01 20.72 13.16
CA ASP A 8 15.77 21.14 14.35
C ASP A 8 17.15 20.47 14.46
N ARG A 9 17.30 19.23 13.94
CA ARG A 9 18.57 18.50 14.00
C ARG A 9 19.47 18.70 12.79
N LEU A 10 18.89 18.79 11.60
CA LEU A 10 19.63 18.82 10.33
C LEU A 10 19.60 20.18 9.65
N ASN A 11 18.75 21.11 10.11
CA ASN A 11 18.50 22.40 9.48
C ASN A 11 18.09 22.28 7.99
N ILE A 12 17.40 21.19 7.65
CA ILE A 12 16.89 20.91 6.29
C ILE A 12 15.39 21.12 6.31
N GLU A 13 14.85 21.86 5.33
CA GLU A 13 13.39 22.04 5.21
C GLU A 13 12.74 20.71 4.81
N PRO A 14 11.71 20.25 5.55
CA PRO A 14 10.99 19.04 5.21
C PRO A 14 10.18 19.22 3.92
N PRO A 15 9.97 18.15 3.14
CA PRO A 15 9.12 18.20 1.96
C PRO A 15 7.66 18.50 2.34
N ARG A 16 6.89 19.04 1.40
CA ARG A 16 5.47 19.33 1.60
C ARG A 16 4.62 18.57 0.56
N PRO A 17 3.64 17.75 0.96
CA PRO A 17 3.29 17.41 2.36
C PRO A 17 4.37 16.58 3.04
N VAL A 18 4.43 16.63 4.38
CA VAL A 18 5.33 15.78 5.15
C VAL A 18 4.75 14.38 5.22
N LEU A 19 5.33 13.47 4.48
CA LEU A 19 5.06 12.03 4.50
C LEU A 19 6.25 11.31 5.12
N LEU A 20 6.01 10.20 5.79
CA LEU A 20 7.04 9.35 6.35
C LEU A 20 7.14 8.05 5.54
N PRO A 21 8.35 7.52 5.37
CA PRO A 21 9.63 8.05 5.82
C PRO A 21 10.14 9.23 4.98
N VAL A 22 10.97 10.08 5.59
CA VAL A 22 11.71 11.13 4.88
C VAL A 22 13.16 10.69 4.74
N PHE A 23 13.67 10.75 3.53
CA PHE A 23 15.07 10.45 3.20
C PHE A 23 15.86 11.74 3.03
N ILE A 24 17.09 11.77 3.54
CA ILE A 24 18.04 12.85 3.27
C ILE A 24 19.00 12.33 2.22
N LEU A 25 18.94 12.89 1.04
CA LEU A 25 19.78 12.53 -0.10
C LEU A 25 20.72 13.67 -0.44
N ASP A 26 21.97 13.32 -0.77
CA ASP A 26 22.89 14.27 -1.40
C ASP A 26 22.51 14.41 -2.88
N ARG A 27 22.12 15.60 -3.27
CA ARG A 27 21.85 15.99 -4.65
C ARG A 27 22.80 17.12 -5.02
N ASP A 28 23.80 16.80 -5.82
CA ASP A 28 24.82 17.77 -6.30
C ASP A 28 25.57 18.50 -5.16
N GLY A 29 25.89 17.80 -4.07
CA GLY A 29 26.59 18.35 -2.90
C GLY A 29 25.67 19.11 -1.92
N GLN A 30 24.35 19.05 -2.11
CA GLN A 30 23.37 19.62 -1.21
C GLN A 30 22.46 18.52 -0.60
N GLU A 31 22.43 18.44 0.73
CA GLU A 31 21.51 17.58 1.44
C GLU A 31 20.06 18.06 1.24
N THR A 32 19.23 17.18 0.68
CA THR A 32 17.83 17.46 0.34
C THR A 32 16.91 16.43 1.00
N ALA A 33 15.87 16.90 1.67
CA ALA A 33 14.83 16.03 2.23
C ALA A 33 13.82 15.64 1.14
N VAL A 34 13.63 14.34 0.93
CA VAL A 34 12.70 13.79 -0.06
C VAL A 34 11.80 12.76 0.59
N THR A 35 10.62 12.57 0.02
CA THR A 35 9.61 11.62 0.47
C THR A 35 8.95 10.99 -0.76
N ASP A 36 8.03 10.04 -0.53
CA ASP A 36 7.33 9.28 -1.54
C ASP A 36 8.18 8.10 -2.10
N SER A 37 7.75 6.86 -1.76
CA SER A 37 8.49 5.65 -2.07
C SER A 37 8.56 5.35 -3.56
N THR A 38 7.47 5.53 -4.29
CA THR A 38 7.39 5.17 -5.71
C THR A 38 8.41 5.91 -6.58
N PRO A 39 8.52 7.27 -6.56
CA PRO A 39 9.57 7.95 -7.30
C PRO A 39 10.99 7.60 -6.81
N LEU A 40 11.17 7.39 -5.48
CA LEU A 40 12.48 7.05 -4.92
C LEU A 40 12.95 5.67 -5.34
N ILE A 41 12.06 4.68 -5.42
CA ILE A 41 12.41 3.35 -5.95
C ILE A 41 12.95 3.50 -7.37
N ARG A 42 12.27 4.25 -8.25
CA ARG A 42 12.71 4.47 -9.64
C ARG A 42 14.06 5.19 -9.73
N GLU A 43 14.29 6.22 -8.89
CA GLU A 43 15.60 6.90 -8.79
C GLU A 43 16.71 5.92 -8.34
N PHE A 44 16.43 5.04 -7.39
CA PHE A 44 17.43 4.08 -6.89
C PHE A 44 17.67 2.92 -7.84
N GLU A 45 16.68 2.48 -8.61
CA GLU A 45 16.84 1.48 -9.67
C GLU A 45 17.83 1.98 -10.73
N ASP A 46 17.72 3.23 -11.16
CA ASP A 46 18.67 3.84 -12.11
C ASP A 46 20.08 3.96 -11.51
N LYS A 47 20.18 4.26 -10.20
CA LYS A 47 21.45 4.48 -9.53
C LYS A 47 22.17 3.20 -9.10
N TYR A 48 21.42 2.13 -8.82
CA TYR A 48 21.91 0.87 -8.27
C TYR A 48 21.36 -0.34 -9.03
N PRO A 49 21.65 -0.49 -10.34
CA PRO A 49 21.02 -1.49 -11.21
C PRO A 49 21.35 -2.95 -10.83
N ASP A 50 22.45 -3.18 -10.09
CA ASP A 50 22.90 -4.54 -9.71
C ASP A 50 21.99 -5.22 -8.66
N ARG A 51 21.04 -4.50 -8.09
CA ARG A 51 20.13 -4.98 -7.04
C ARG A 51 18.69 -4.54 -7.28
N SER A 52 18.25 -4.66 -8.52
CA SER A 52 16.90 -4.29 -8.92
C SER A 52 15.83 -5.04 -8.13
N VAL A 53 14.79 -4.31 -7.72
CA VAL A 53 13.54 -4.85 -7.18
C VAL A 53 12.40 -4.78 -8.20
N LEU A 54 12.71 -4.49 -9.45
CA LEU A 54 11.75 -4.46 -10.55
C LEU A 54 11.90 -5.70 -11.43
N PRO A 55 10.81 -6.37 -11.81
CA PRO A 55 10.85 -7.46 -12.78
C PRO A 55 11.43 -7.02 -14.13
N ASN A 56 12.33 -7.84 -14.70
CA ASN A 56 12.94 -7.57 -16.01
C ASN A 56 11.95 -7.65 -17.18
N ASN A 57 10.89 -8.47 -17.07
CA ASN A 57 9.86 -8.56 -18.09
C ASN A 57 8.94 -7.33 -18.02
N PRO A 58 8.81 -6.52 -19.10
CA PRO A 58 8.06 -5.26 -19.06
C PRO A 58 6.59 -5.42 -18.70
N ALA A 59 5.93 -6.47 -19.21
CA ALA A 59 4.53 -6.73 -18.89
C ALA A 59 4.36 -7.15 -17.42
N LEU A 60 5.28 -7.97 -16.88
CA LEU A 60 5.27 -8.34 -15.47
C LEU A 60 5.60 -7.14 -14.57
N ASN A 61 6.51 -6.25 -15.00
CA ASN A 61 6.81 -5.02 -14.28
C ASN A 61 5.62 -4.06 -14.21
N PHE A 62 4.78 -4.04 -15.24
CA PHE A 62 3.51 -3.30 -15.15
C PHE A 62 2.58 -3.89 -14.08
N ILE A 63 2.47 -5.22 -13.98
CA ILE A 63 1.69 -5.88 -12.91
C ILE A 63 2.30 -5.58 -11.53
N ASN A 64 3.63 -5.58 -11.42
CA ASN A 64 4.34 -5.16 -10.22
C ASN A 64 3.97 -3.71 -9.83
N PHE A 65 3.92 -2.79 -10.78
CA PHE A 65 3.54 -1.40 -10.53
C PHE A 65 2.11 -1.27 -10.01
N VAL A 66 1.16 -2.00 -10.60
CA VAL A 66 -0.24 -2.02 -10.12
C VAL A 66 -0.36 -2.59 -8.72
N LEU A 67 0.38 -3.65 -8.39
CA LEU A 67 0.37 -4.26 -7.05
C LEU A 67 1.11 -3.40 -6.02
N GLU A 68 2.13 -2.63 -6.42
CA GLU A 68 2.78 -1.63 -5.58
C GLU A 68 1.75 -0.55 -5.17
N ASP A 69 1.04 0.03 -6.14
CA ASP A 69 -0.01 1.02 -5.88
C ASP A 69 -1.17 0.44 -5.05
N PHE A 70 -1.59 -0.80 -5.30
CA PHE A 70 -2.57 -1.50 -4.45
C PHE A 70 -2.09 -1.60 -2.99
N GLY A 71 -0.83 -1.90 -2.76
CA GLY A 71 -0.23 -1.93 -1.42
C GLY A 71 -0.32 -0.57 -0.73
N ASP A 72 0.04 0.48 -1.45
CA ASP A 72 0.06 1.85 -0.91
C ASP A 72 -1.35 2.45 -0.74
N GLU A 73 -2.24 2.30 -1.73
CA GLU A 73 -3.51 3.02 -1.77
C GLU A 73 -4.70 2.22 -1.24
N TRP A 74 -4.67 0.88 -1.33
CA TRP A 74 -5.78 0.05 -0.85
C TRP A 74 -5.47 -0.65 0.47
N CYS A 75 -4.30 -1.28 0.63
CA CYS A 75 -3.96 -1.93 1.90
C CYS A 75 -3.83 -0.91 3.04
N THR A 76 -3.48 0.34 2.75
CA THR A 76 -3.57 1.47 3.70
C THR A 76 -4.99 1.65 4.25
N LYS A 77 -6.04 1.41 3.44
CA LYS A 77 -7.43 1.49 3.92
C LYS A 77 -7.71 0.41 4.95
N PHE A 78 -7.23 -0.82 4.75
CA PHE A 78 -7.32 -1.88 5.76
C PHE A 78 -6.65 -1.47 7.07
N MET A 79 -5.40 -1.04 6.98
CA MET A 79 -4.59 -0.68 8.15
C MET A 79 -5.23 0.45 8.95
N PHE A 80 -5.62 1.54 8.29
CA PHE A 80 -6.18 2.71 8.97
C PHE A 80 -7.59 2.44 9.51
N HIS A 81 -8.39 1.65 8.78
CA HIS A 81 -9.71 1.20 9.24
C HIS A 81 -9.60 0.39 10.53
N TYR A 82 -8.84 -0.71 10.52
CA TYR A 82 -8.73 -1.54 11.71
C TYR A 82 -8.18 -0.74 12.90
N ARG A 83 -7.13 0.00 12.71
CA ARG A 83 -6.47 0.78 13.78
C ARG A 83 -7.37 1.79 14.46
N TRP A 84 -8.29 2.43 13.73
CA TRP A 84 -9.01 3.59 14.26
C TRP A 84 -10.53 3.44 14.31
N HIS A 85 -11.09 2.42 13.66
CA HIS A 85 -12.53 2.16 13.69
C HIS A 85 -12.95 1.30 14.89
N PHE A 86 -12.10 0.40 15.36
CA PHE A 86 -12.38 -0.48 16.48
C PHE A 86 -11.74 0.06 17.77
N ASP A 87 -12.51 0.07 18.86
CA ASP A 87 -12.07 0.62 20.15
C ASP A 87 -10.82 -0.07 20.70
N GLU A 88 -10.70 -1.39 20.57
CA GLU A 88 -9.55 -2.18 21.03
C GLU A 88 -8.26 -1.73 20.32
N ASP A 89 -8.32 -1.56 19.01
CA ASP A 89 -7.17 -1.18 18.20
C ASP A 89 -6.83 0.30 18.39
N ALA A 90 -7.83 1.17 18.48
CA ALA A 90 -7.65 2.60 18.77
C ALA A 90 -7.02 2.83 20.16
N ASP A 91 -7.42 2.03 21.15
CA ASP A 91 -6.82 2.07 22.49
C ASP A 91 -5.35 1.62 22.48
N ASN A 92 -5.05 0.52 21.80
CA ASN A 92 -3.70 0.03 21.59
C ASN A 92 -2.83 1.08 20.88
N ALA A 93 -3.26 1.55 19.73
CA ALA A 93 -2.50 2.50 18.91
C ALA A 93 -2.31 3.85 19.63
N GLY A 94 -3.36 4.36 20.28
CA GLY A 94 -3.29 5.59 21.07
C GLY A 94 -2.32 5.51 22.24
N THR A 95 -2.07 4.31 22.76
CA THR A 95 -1.11 4.06 23.83
C THR A 95 0.32 3.85 23.29
N ILE A 96 0.47 2.96 22.33
CA ILE A 96 1.80 2.48 21.91
C ILE A 96 2.51 3.48 20.99
N LEU A 97 1.78 4.16 20.08
CA LEU A 97 2.42 5.09 19.14
C LEU A 97 3.10 6.29 19.83
N PRO A 98 2.48 6.98 20.82
CA PRO A 98 3.18 8.01 21.59
C PRO A 98 4.39 7.48 22.36
N LEU A 99 4.28 6.29 23.00
CA LEU A 99 5.39 5.66 23.69
C LEU A 99 6.53 5.25 22.75
N GLY A 100 6.23 4.89 21.50
CA GLY A 100 7.22 4.62 20.47
C GLY A 100 8.04 5.87 20.08
N ILE A 101 7.47 7.07 20.25
CA ILE A 101 8.19 8.35 20.07
C ILE A 101 9.02 8.67 21.31
N ASN A 102 8.46 8.52 22.49
CA ASN A 102 9.11 8.75 23.78
C ASN A 102 8.59 7.78 24.84
N SER A 103 9.38 6.72 25.12
CA SER A 103 9.03 5.69 26.11
C SER A 103 9.02 6.19 27.56
N ASN A 104 9.55 7.40 27.83
CA ASN A 104 9.64 7.99 29.17
C ASN A 104 8.51 8.99 29.46
N LEU A 105 7.44 9.01 28.65
CA LEU A 105 6.25 9.81 28.94
C LEU A 105 5.69 9.46 30.31
N LYS A 106 5.31 10.46 31.08
CA LYS A 106 4.58 10.28 32.34
C LYS A 106 3.15 9.89 32.05
N ASP A 107 2.47 9.29 33.02
CA ASP A 107 1.10 8.77 32.87
C ASP A 107 0.10 9.85 32.44
N ASP A 108 0.22 11.04 32.97
CA ASP A 108 -0.65 12.19 32.63
C ASP A 108 -0.35 12.73 31.21
N GLU A 109 0.92 12.78 30.81
CA GLU A 109 1.34 13.14 29.45
C GLU A 109 0.85 12.08 28.44
N LEU A 110 1.02 10.80 28.76
CA LEU A 110 0.56 9.69 27.92
C LEU A 110 -0.96 9.74 27.74
N ALA A 111 -1.72 9.93 28.84
CA ALA A 111 -3.18 10.05 28.77
C ALA A 111 -3.61 11.21 27.85
N PHE A 112 -2.95 12.36 27.96
CA PHE A 112 -3.21 13.52 27.11
C PHE A 112 -2.92 13.22 25.63
N PHE A 113 -1.73 12.66 25.31
CA PHE A 113 -1.38 12.31 23.94
C PHE A 113 -2.30 11.26 23.36
N LYS A 114 -2.64 10.22 24.14
CA LYS A 114 -3.57 9.17 23.73
C LYS A 114 -4.91 9.75 23.28
N GLU A 115 -5.53 10.57 24.13
CA GLU A 115 -6.83 11.17 23.83
C GLU A 115 -6.78 12.05 22.57
N HIS A 116 -5.82 12.98 22.50
CA HIS A 116 -5.75 13.94 21.40
C HIS A 116 -5.31 13.28 20.08
N PHE A 117 -4.34 12.36 20.14
CA PHE A 117 -3.84 11.68 18.95
C PHE A 117 -4.87 10.72 18.37
N ALA A 118 -5.47 9.84 19.21
CA ALA A 118 -6.49 8.91 18.74
C ALA A 118 -7.70 9.66 18.17
N LYS A 119 -8.22 10.66 18.90
CA LYS A 119 -9.34 11.48 18.40
C LYS A 119 -9.02 12.09 17.03
N ARG A 120 -7.85 12.68 16.85
CA ARG A 120 -7.44 13.26 15.56
C ARG A 120 -7.46 12.23 14.43
N GLN A 121 -7.04 10.99 14.68
CA GLN A 121 -6.99 9.96 13.66
C GLN A 121 -8.40 9.39 13.39
N ILE A 122 -9.20 9.17 14.42
CA ILE A 122 -10.59 8.75 14.28
C ILE A 122 -11.37 9.76 13.44
N ASP A 123 -11.23 11.06 13.73
CA ASP A 123 -11.85 12.15 12.96
C ASP A 123 -11.41 12.17 11.48
N ARG A 124 -10.38 11.42 11.10
CA ARG A 124 -9.85 11.30 9.74
C ARG A 124 -10.15 9.98 9.03
N LEU A 125 -10.94 9.08 9.62
CA LEU A 125 -11.34 7.81 8.97
C LEU A 125 -11.96 8.01 7.58
N TRP A 126 -12.58 9.16 7.35
CA TRP A 126 -13.10 9.54 6.03
C TRP A 126 -12.05 9.59 4.91
N VAL A 127 -10.75 9.80 5.24
CA VAL A 127 -9.65 9.87 4.25
C VAL A 127 -9.50 8.53 3.53
N VAL A 128 -9.69 7.43 4.25
CA VAL A 128 -9.64 6.07 3.72
C VAL A 128 -11.02 5.51 3.38
N GLY A 129 -12.08 6.34 3.47
CA GLY A 129 -13.45 5.92 3.18
C GLY A 129 -14.07 5.03 4.25
N SER A 130 -13.45 4.92 5.43
CA SER A 130 -13.93 4.08 6.53
C SER A 130 -15.06 4.78 7.31
N ASN A 131 -16.17 4.10 7.44
CA ASN A 131 -17.36 4.48 8.23
C ASN A 131 -18.22 3.22 8.47
N ASN A 132 -19.37 3.38 9.14
CA ASN A 132 -20.23 2.24 9.46
C ASN A 132 -20.82 1.53 8.23
N ASP A 133 -21.03 2.23 7.12
CA ASP A 133 -21.59 1.65 5.88
C ASP A 133 -20.54 0.84 5.10
N THR A 134 -19.26 1.23 5.20
CA THR A 134 -18.16 0.61 4.48
C THR A 134 -17.34 -0.40 5.30
N ALA A 135 -17.53 -0.42 6.62
CA ALA A 135 -16.75 -1.23 7.55
C ALA A 135 -16.78 -2.73 7.20
N GLU A 136 -17.97 -3.26 6.91
CA GLU A 136 -18.13 -4.68 6.53
C GLU A 136 -17.43 -5.01 5.21
N PHE A 137 -17.49 -4.09 4.23
CA PHE A 137 -16.81 -4.28 2.96
C PHE A 137 -15.28 -4.31 3.14
N ILE A 138 -14.72 -3.39 3.92
CA ILE A 138 -13.28 -3.32 4.20
C ILE A 138 -12.81 -4.60 4.91
N ASP A 139 -13.56 -5.05 5.91
CA ASP A 139 -13.27 -6.28 6.66
C ASP A 139 -13.32 -7.52 5.76
N ASN A 140 -14.34 -7.64 4.91
CA ASN A 140 -14.49 -8.74 3.97
C ASN A 140 -13.37 -8.75 2.91
N SER A 141 -13.00 -7.59 2.37
CA SER A 141 -11.90 -7.45 1.41
C SER A 141 -10.55 -7.84 2.04
N TYR A 142 -10.26 -7.40 3.27
CA TYR A 142 -9.06 -7.82 4.00
C TYR A 142 -9.00 -9.35 4.19
N LYS A 143 -10.09 -9.97 4.66
CA LYS A 143 -10.18 -11.42 4.84
C LYS A 143 -10.04 -12.17 3.52
N LYS A 144 -10.58 -11.61 2.43
CA LYS A 144 -10.43 -12.18 1.09
C LYS A 144 -8.99 -12.14 0.62
N VAL A 145 -8.31 -11.01 0.79
CA VAL A 145 -6.87 -10.87 0.46
C VAL A 145 -6.04 -11.86 1.28
N LEU A 146 -6.28 -11.98 2.58
CA LEU A 146 -5.60 -12.98 3.43
C LEU A 146 -5.81 -14.41 2.92
N THR A 147 -7.03 -14.76 2.51
CA THR A 147 -7.34 -16.10 1.96
C THR A 147 -6.57 -16.36 0.66
N ILE A 148 -6.48 -15.36 -0.21
CA ILE A 148 -5.71 -15.44 -1.45
C ILE A 148 -4.21 -15.58 -1.15
N PHE A 149 -3.68 -14.80 -0.21
CA PHE A 149 -2.28 -14.88 0.19
C PHE A 149 -1.91 -16.20 0.87
N GLU A 150 -2.83 -16.79 1.66
CA GLU A 150 -2.61 -18.14 2.22
C GLU A 150 -2.39 -19.18 1.12
N GLU A 151 -3.18 -19.15 0.06
CA GLU A 151 -3.02 -20.06 -1.08
C GLU A 151 -1.81 -19.72 -1.95
N HIS A 152 -1.49 -18.42 -2.07
CA HIS A 152 -0.33 -17.95 -2.81
C HIS A 152 0.99 -18.41 -2.19
N PHE A 153 1.18 -18.15 -0.90
CA PHE A 153 2.41 -18.46 -0.19
C PHE A 153 2.62 -19.98 0.10
N LYS A 154 1.67 -20.84 -0.28
CA LYS A 154 1.91 -22.28 -0.41
C LYS A 154 2.77 -22.64 -1.62
N LYS A 155 2.79 -21.78 -2.65
CA LYS A 155 3.38 -22.07 -3.96
C LYS A 155 4.60 -21.23 -4.26
N GLN A 156 4.56 -19.96 -3.85
CA GLN A 156 5.61 -18.97 -4.16
C GLN A 156 5.96 -18.18 -2.90
N PRO A 157 7.24 -17.82 -2.69
CA PRO A 157 7.68 -17.07 -1.51
C PRO A 157 7.36 -15.56 -1.59
N PHE A 158 7.16 -15.01 -2.79
CA PHE A 158 6.84 -13.60 -3.04
C PHE A 158 5.74 -13.48 -4.10
N LEU A 159 5.13 -12.30 -4.21
CA LEU A 159 3.95 -12.08 -5.05
C LEU A 159 4.19 -12.43 -6.53
N LEU A 160 5.35 -12.12 -7.08
CA LEU A 160 5.64 -12.32 -8.49
C LEU A 160 6.71 -13.39 -8.78
N GLY A 161 7.15 -14.14 -7.78
CA GLY A 161 8.14 -15.21 -8.00
C GLY A 161 8.94 -15.60 -6.76
N ASN A 162 10.24 -15.91 -6.95
CA ASN A 162 11.11 -16.36 -5.88
C ASN A 162 12.00 -15.25 -5.31
N PHE A 163 11.92 -14.04 -5.87
CA PHE A 163 12.64 -12.86 -5.41
C PHE A 163 11.64 -11.73 -5.11
N PRO A 164 11.83 -10.96 -4.00
CA PRO A 164 10.92 -9.88 -3.67
C PRO A 164 11.04 -8.73 -4.67
N SER A 165 9.91 -8.22 -5.13
CA SER A 165 9.80 -7.05 -5.99
C SER A 165 9.22 -5.85 -5.24
N SER A 166 9.17 -4.67 -5.86
CA SER A 166 8.69 -3.45 -5.20
C SER A 166 7.27 -3.59 -4.65
N CYS A 167 6.40 -4.36 -5.32
CA CYS A 167 5.06 -4.64 -4.83
C CYS A 167 5.03 -5.45 -3.53
N ASP A 168 6.00 -6.36 -3.32
CA ASP A 168 6.13 -7.08 -2.05
C ASP A 168 6.43 -6.11 -0.91
N PHE A 169 7.32 -5.13 -1.13
CA PHE A 169 7.67 -4.14 -0.11
C PHE A 169 6.52 -3.17 0.18
N ALA A 170 5.75 -2.77 -0.82
CA ALA A 170 4.57 -1.92 -0.64
C ALA A 170 3.49 -2.63 0.21
N VAL A 171 3.14 -3.86 -0.15
CA VAL A 171 2.20 -4.69 0.63
C VAL A 171 2.75 -4.97 2.02
N TYR A 172 4.04 -5.32 2.14
CA TYR A 172 4.72 -5.55 3.41
C TYR A 172 4.59 -4.33 4.34
N GLY A 173 4.78 -3.12 3.84
CA GLY A 173 4.69 -1.90 4.64
C GLY A 173 3.38 -1.78 5.42
N GLN A 174 2.25 -2.14 4.81
CA GLN A 174 0.93 -2.14 5.46
C GLN A 174 0.71 -3.38 6.33
N PHE A 175 1.14 -4.54 5.83
CA PHE A 175 0.93 -5.80 6.54
C PHE A 175 1.77 -5.94 7.80
N THR A 176 2.93 -5.26 7.94
CA THR A 176 3.65 -5.18 9.23
C THR A 176 2.76 -4.63 10.33
N GLN A 177 1.90 -3.68 10.01
CA GLN A 177 0.97 -3.08 10.95
C GLN A 177 -0.22 -4.01 11.22
N LEU A 178 -0.84 -4.53 10.17
CA LEU A 178 -2.02 -5.40 10.23
C LEU A 178 -1.77 -6.72 10.95
N VAL A 179 -0.61 -7.36 10.76
CA VAL A 179 -0.32 -8.66 11.37
C VAL A 179 0.59 -8.58 12.60
N GLY A 180 1.28 -7.45 12.80
CA GLY A 180 2.26 -7.28 13.87
C GLY A 180 1.83 -6.32 14.99
N PHE A 181 1.11 -5.25 14.66
CA PHE A 181 0.85 -4.14 15.57
C PHE A 181 -0.59 -4.10 16.08
N ASP A 182 -1.59 -4.09 15.20
CA ASP A 182 -2.99 -3.89 15.56
C ASP A 182 -3.64 -5.20 16.01
N PRO A 183 -4.27 -5.28 17.21
CA PRO A 183 -4.75 -6.54 17.80
C PRO A 183 -5.79 -7.29 16.96
N SER A 184 -6.82 -6.59 16.44
CA SER A 184 -7.93 -7.22 15.72
C SER A 184 -7.52 -7.81 14.37
N PRO A 185 -6.84 -7.07 13.46
CA PRO A 185 -6.45 -7.63 12.17
C PRO A 185 -5.34 -8.69 12.33
N ARG A 186 -4.49 -8.57 13.37
CA ARG A 186 -3.52 -9.60 13.71
C ARG A 186 -4.21 -10.93 14.05
N ARG A 187 -5.23 -10.92 14.89
CA ARG A 187 -5.99 -12.12 15.25
C ARG A 187 -6.59 -12.77 14.00
N ILE A 188 -7.24 -11.97 13.14
CA ILE A 188 -7.82 -12.43 11.87
C ILE A 188 -6.74 -13.04 10.96
N ALA A 189 -5.58 -12.39 10.82
CA ALA A 189 -4.48 -12.90 10.00
C ALA A 189 -3.94 -14.24 10.51
N HIS A 190 -3.77 -14.41 11.81
CA HIS A 190 -3.33 -15.67 12.40
C HIS A 190 -4.33 -16.81 12.18
N GLU A 191 -5.63 -16.52 12.16
CA GLU A 191 -6.69 -17.50 11.91
C GLU A 191 -6.80 -17.89 10.44
N ILE A 192 -6.71 -16.90 9.52
CA ILE A 192 -6.97 -17.11 8.09
C ILE A 192 -5.69 -17.45 7.32
N SER A 193 -4.60 -16.74 7.58
CA SER A 193 -3.37 -16.83 6.80
C SER A 193 -2.11 -16.77 7.65
N PRO A 194 -1.78 -17.85 8.37
CA PRO A 194 -0.51 -17.94 9.11
C PRO A 194 0.72 -17.80 8.19
N ARG A 195 0.57 -18.11 6.88
CA ARG A 195 1.64 -17.91 5.90
C ARG A 195 1.90 -16.43 5.62
N THR A 196 0.88 -15.59 5.57
CA THR A 196 1.06 -14.14 5.47
C THR A 196 1.79 -13.59 6.69
N VAL A 197 1.46 -14.06 7.89
CA VAL A 197 2.17 -13.66 9.12
C VAL A 197 3.65 -14.06 9.06
N ALA A 198 3.94 -15.30 8.63
CA ALA A 198 5.31 -15.78 8.46
C ALA A 198 6.06 -15.04 7.32
N TRP A 199 5.38 -14.71 6.23
CA TRP A 199 5.94 -13.97 5.11
C TRP A 199 6.38 -12.56 5.54
N VAL A 200 5.55 -11.84 6.30
CA VAL A 200 5.93 -10.53 6.86
C VAL A 200 7.19 -10.65 7.72
N SER A 201 7.26 -11.61 8.64
CA SER A 201 8.44 -11.83 9.47
C SER A 201 9.69 -12.23 8.65
N THR A 202 9.48 -12.98 7.56
CA THR A 202 10.56 -13.38 6.66
C THR A 202 11.10 -12.18 5.88
N LEU A 203 10.24 -11.29 5.42
CA LEU A 203 10.62 -10.13 4.61
C LEU A 203 11.32 -9.05 5.45
N GLU A 204 10.99 -8.96 6.74
CA GLU A 204 11.60 -8.00 7.68
C GLU A 204 13.13 -8.15 7.79
N ASP A 205 13.65 -9.38 7.73
CA ASP A 205 15.09 -9.66 7.83
C ASP A 205 15.64 -10.35 6.57
N ARG A 206 15.27 -9.86 5.41
CA ARG A 206 15.66 -10.47 4.13
C ARG A 206 16.91 -9.83 3.51
N GLY A 207 17.91 -9.55 4.34
CA GLY A 207 19.24 -9.14 3.87
C GLY A 207 20.00 -10.29 3.21
N GLY A 208 20.87 -9.99 2.24
CA GLY A 208 21.85 -10.94 1.68
C GLY A 208 21.30 -11.99 0.72
N LEU A 209 20.08 -11.83 0.18
CA LEU A 209 19.61 -12.65 -0.94
C LEU A 209 20.54 -12.42 -2.14
N SER A 210 21.03 -13.52 -2.72
CA SER A 210 21.66 -13.45 -4.03
C SER A 210 20.60 -13.15 -5.07
N TYR A 211 20.77 -12.04 -5.79
CA TYR A 211 19.93 -11.75 -6.95
C TYR A 211 20.05 -12.90 -7.94
N SER A 212 18.93 -13.49 -8.33
CA SER A 212 18.84 -14.42 -9.45
C SER A 212 17.91 -13.81 -10.48
N GLU A 213 18.38 -13.62 -11.70
CA GLU A 213 17.51 -13.28 -12.81
C GLU A 213 16.48 -14.40 -12.99
N GLU A 214 15.23 -14.09 -12.71
CA GLU A 214 14.11 -14.98 -13.02
C GLU A 214 13.49 -14.56 -14.35
N ASN A 215 13.36 -15.51 -15.26
CA ASN A 215 12.61 -15.33 -16.49
C ASN A 215 11.11 -15.48 -16.26
N ASN A 216 10.57 -14.78 -15.26
CA ASN A 216 9.14 -14.75 -14.99
C ASN A 216 8.43 -13.90 -16.04
N SER A 217 7.25 -14.34 -16.43
CA SER A 217 6.36 -13.64 -17.38
C SER A 217 4.92 -13.67 -16.86
N LEU A 218 4.03 -12.94 -17.50
CA LEU A 218 2.59 -13.01 -17.15
C LEU A 218 2.03 -14.41 -17.22
N ASP A 219 2.51 -15.25 -18.17
CA ASP A 219 2.07 -16.63 -18.33
C ASP A 219 2.50 -17.54 -17.17
N SER A 220 3.49 -17.12 -16.37
CA SER A 220 3.99 -17.84 -15.19
C SER A 220 3.29 -17.43 -13.89
N LEU A 221 2.40 -16.44 -13.94
CA LEU A 221 1.66 -15.99 -12.77
C LEU A 221 0.75 -17.09 -12.20
N SER A 222 0.75 -17.20 -10.89
CA SER A 222 -0.11 -18.16 -10.19
C SER A 222 -1.59 -17.78 -10.29
N ASP A 223 -2.48 -18.76 -10.20
CA ASP A 223 -3.94 -18.52 -10.14
C ASP A 223 -4.33 -17.56 -9.01
N SER A 224 -3.58 -17.57 -7.91
CA SER A 224 -3.81 -16.66 -6.78
C SER A 224 -3.57 -15.19 -7.13
N ILE A 225 -2.66 -14.87 -8.05
CA ILE A 225 -2.52 -13.49 -8.55
C ILE A 225 -3.71 -13.10 -9.43
N HIS A 226 -4.22 -14.01 -10.25
CA HIS A 226 -5.46 -13.77 -10.99
C HIS A 226 -6.65 -13.54 -10.03
N ASP A 227 -6.73 -14.30 -8.95
CA ASP A 227 -7.79 -14.13 -7.94
C ASP A 227 -7.62 -12.82 -7.15
N LEU A 228 -6.38 -12.39 -6.91
CA LEU A 228 -6.11 -11.07 -6.33
C LEU A 228 -6.62 -9.95 -7.27
N PHE A 229 -6.30 -10.01 -8.56
CA PHE A 229 -6.79 -9.01 -9.52
C PHE A 229 -8.32 -9.01 -9.65
N LYS A 230 -8.99 -10.16 -9.55
CA LYS A 230 -10.47 -10.20 -9.46
C LYS A 230 -10.98 -9.50 -8.20
N GLU A 231 -10.29 -9.62 -7.06
CA GLU A 231 -10.62 -8.83 -5.86
C GLU A 231 -10.38 -7.33 -6.09
N LEU A 232 -9.29 -6.95 -6.74
CA LEU A 232 -9.02 -5.55 -7.10
C LEU A 232 -10.11 -4.97 -8.00
N SER A 233 -10.67 -5.77 -8.91
CA SER A 233 -11.71 -5.33 -9.86
C SER A 233 -13.03 -4.92 -9.19
N ILE A 234 -13.30 -5.43 -7.99
CA ILE A 234 -14.53 -5.10 -7.23
C ILE A 234 -14.28 -4.14 -6.06
N SER A 235 -13.03 -3.89 -5.70
CA SER A 235 -12.65 -3.08 -4.54
C SER A 235 -11.84 -1.84 -4.94
N TYR A 236 -10.56 -2.00 -5.14
CA TYR A 236 -9.59 -0.93 -5.38
C TYR A 236 -9.87 -0.16 -6.69
N ILE A 237 -10.02 -0.86 -7.83
CA ILE A 237 -10.13 -0.24 -9.16
C ILE A 237 -11.34 0.68 -9.30
N PRO A 238 -12.56 0.29 -8.91
CA PRO A 238 -13.72 1.19 -8.98
C PRO A 238 -13.53 2.48 -8.17
N THR A 239 -12.89 2.39 -7.01
CA THR A 239 -12.64 3.57 -6.17
C THR A 239 -11.62 4.53 -6.79
N MET A 240 -10.57 4.00 -7.45
CA MET A 240 -9.58 4.80 -8.16
C MET A 240 -10.19 5.53 -9.34
N ILE A 241 -11.01 4.84 -10.14
CA ILE A 241 -11.67 5.39 -11.32
C ILE A 241 -12.66 6.50 -10.94
N GLU A 242 -13.55 6.25 -9.98
CA GLU A 242 -14.54 7.25 -9.58
C GLU A 242 -13.90 8.47 -8.90
N ASN A 243 -12.84 8.27 -8.11
CA ASN A 243 -12.06 9.39 -7.57
C ASN A 243 -11.39 10.21 -8.68
N HIS A 244 -10.77 9.56 -9.66
CA HIS A 244 -10.13 10.23 -10.80
C HIS A 244 -11.14 11.04 -11.63
N LYS A 245 -12.30 10.44 -11.91
CA LYS A 245 -13.40 11.11 -12.60
C LYS A 245 -13.86 12.35 -11.84
N ALA A 246 -14.13 12.23 -10.54
CA ALA A 246 -14.56 13.34 -9.70
C ALA A 246 -13.53 14.49 -9.67
N ILE A 247 -12.24 14.17 -9.59
CA ILE A 247 -11.17 15.19 -9.66
C ILE A 247 -11.19 15.93 -10.99
N ASN A 248 -11.32 15.21 -12.12
CA ASN A 248 -11.35 15.82 -13.44
C ASN A 248 -12.62 16.67 -13.69
N GLU A 249 -13.74 16.31 -13.07
CA GLU A 249 -15.00 17.05 -13.10
C GLU A 249 -15.06 18.18 -12.07
N GLY A 250 -14.04 18.30 -11.19
CA GLY A 250 -13.97 19.32 -10.13
C GLY A 250 -14.92 19.05 -8.96
N GLU A 251 -15.40 17.82 -8.83
CA GLU A 251 -16.28 17.40 -7.75
C GLU A 251 -15.50 17.19 -6.43
N LYS A 252 -16.12 17.58 -5.33
CA LYS A 252 -15.51 17.49 -3.98
C LYS A 252 -15.67 16.11 -3.33
N GLU A 253 -16.64 15.36 -3.78
CA GLU A 253 -17.00 14.04 -3.27
C GLU A 253 -17.41 13.15 -4.44
N TRP A 254 -17.23 11.85 -4.28
CA TRP A 254 -17.66 10.83 -5.22
C TRP A 254 -18.30 9.66 -4.48
N SER A 255 -19.04 8.85 -5.20
CA SER A 255 -19.64 7.63 -4.66
C SER A 255 -19.68 6.53 -5.71
N VAL A 256 -19.56 5.28 -5.24
CA VAL A 256 -19.67 4.07 -6.05
C VAL A 256 -20.35 2.98 -5.23
N ASP A 257 -21.07 2.09 -5.89
CA ASP A 257 -21.58 0.86 -5.26
C ASP A 257 -20.53 -0.27 -5.46
N LEU A 258 -20.03 -0.80 -4.37
CA LEU A 258 -19.07 -1.90 -4.36
C LEU A 258 -19.78 -3.23 -4.04
N GLY A 259 -20.60 -3.70 -4.98
CA GLY A 259 -21.32 -4.97 -4.81
C GLY A 259 -22.41 -4.94 -3.74
N GLY A 260 -23.15 -3.84 -3.64
CA GLY A 260 -24.21 -3.62 -2.67
C GLY A 260 -23.77 -2.82 -1.42
N TYR A 261 -22.49 -2.46 -1.35
CA TYR A 261 -21.96 -1.59 -0.30
C TYR A 261 -21.76 -0.17 -0.85
N PRO A 262 -22.54 0.81 -0.38
CA PRO A 262 -22.42 2.20 -0.84
C PRO A 262 -21.11 2.79 -0.29
N TRP A 263 -20.18 3.10 -1.19
CA TRP A 263 -18.93 3.77 -0.84
C TRP A 263 -19.02 5.25 -1.20
N LYS A 264 -18.81 6.12 -0.22
CA LYS A 264 -18.74 7.56 -0.42
C LYS A 264 -17.47 8.12 0.20
N GLN A 265 -16.74 8.93 -0.56
CA GLN A 265 -15.49 9.53 -0.10
C GLN A 265 -15.31 10.94 -0.69
N LYS A 266 -14.54 11.79 0.00
CA LYS A 266 -14.07 13.05 -0.58
C LYS A 266 -13.05 12.80 -1.67
N SER A 267 -13.06 13.64 -2.70
CA SER A 267 -12.10 13.57 -3.79
C SER A 267 -10.68 13.79 -3.28
N PHE A 268 -9.76 12.92 -3.70
CA PHE A 268 -8.38 12.91 -3.25
C PHE A 268 -7.41 13.00 -4.45
N PRO A 269 -6.82 14.20 -4.69
CA PRO A 269 -6.03 14.45 -5.89
C PRO A 269 -4.83 13.52 -6.07
N TYR A 270 -4.21 13.06 -4.96
CA TYR A 270 -3.06 12.18 -5.05
C TYR A 270 -3.43 10.81 -5.67
N GLN A 271 -4.54 10.19 -5.26
CA GLN A 271 -5.00 8.93 -5.85
C GLN A 271 -5.38 9.06 -7.33
N ALA A 272 -5.90 10.23 -7.75
CA ALA A 272 -6.13 10.49 -9.17
C ALA A 272 -4.80 10.49 -9.96
N LYS A 273 -3.76 11.08 -9.39
CA LYS A 273 -2.41 11.06 -9.97
C LYS A 273 -1.81 9.64 -10.02
N CYS A 274 -2.09 8.80 -9.02
CA CYS A 274 -1.66 7.39 -9.04
C CYS A 274 -2.27 6.65 -10.25
N LEU A 275 -3.55 6.85 -10.53
CA LEU A 275 -4.18 6.26 -11.72
C LEU A 275 -3.57 6.79 -13.03
N ASP A 276 -3.26 8.09 -13.11
CA ASP A 276 -2.55 8.64 -14.28
C ASP A 276 -1.18 7.97 -14.46
N TRP A 277 -0.43 7.75 -13.39
CA TRP A 277 0.86 7.04 -13.46
C TRP A 277 0.72 5.60 -13.94
N ILE A 278 -0.28 4.85 -13.47
CA ILE A 278 -0.55 3.50 -13.95
C ILE A 278 -0.83 3.51 -15.46
N ARG A 279 -1.66 4.43 -15.93
CA ARG A 279 -1.97 4.60 -17.36
C ARG A 279 -0.76 5.01 -18.20
N ASP A 280 0.11 5.83 -17.63
CA ASP A 280 1.33 6.25 -18.31
C ASP A 280 2.36 5.12 -18.37
N GLU A 281 2.49 4.29 -17.33
CA GLU A 281 3.33 3.08 -17.37
C GLU A 281 2.82 2.09 -18.42
N PHE A 282 1.50 1.91 -18.54
CA PHE A 282 0.92 1.07 -19.60
C PHE A 282 1.26 1.58 -21.01
N LYS A 283 1.15 2.91 -21.24
CA LYS A 283 1.47 3.52 -22.53
C LYS A 283 2.94 3.42 -22.94
N LYS A 284 3.86 3.27 -21.97
CA LYS A 284 5.30 3.08 -22.24
C LYS A 284 5.64 1.69 -22.75
N LEU A 285 4.78 0.71 -22.56
CA LEU A 285 4.97 -0.65 -23.05
C LEU A 285 4.90 -0.65 -24.58
N ASP A 286 5.70 -1.52 -25.20
CA ASP A 286 5.52 -1.83 -26.62
C ASP A 286 4.19 -2.56 -26.89
N ILE A 287 3.79 -2.63 -28.14
CA ILE A 287 2.48 -3.18 -28.56
C ILE A 287 2.31 -4.63 -28.06
N GLU A 288 3.33 -5.46 -28.15
CA GLU A 288 3.25 -6.86 -27.72
C GLU A 288 3.02 -6.98 -26.21
N ASN A 289 3.71 -6.19 -25.41
CA ASN A 289 3.54 -6.19 -23.95
C ASN A 289 2.21 -5.53 -23.54
N GLN A 290 1.74 -4.49 -24.26
CA GLN A 290 0.39 -3.93 -24.06
C GLN A 290 -0.71 -4.99 -24.30
N GLU A 291 -0.60 -5.77 -25.37
CA GLU A 291 -1.57 -6.85 -25.66
C GLU A 291 -1.57 -7.92 -24.56
N LYS A 292 -0.40 -8.34 -24.08
CA LYS A 292 -0.28 -9.31 -22.97
C LYS A 292 -0.93 -8.79 -21.70
N VAL A 293 -0.62 -7.56 -21.31
CA VAL A 293 -1.21 -6.89 -20.14
C VAL A 293 -2.71 -6.75 -20.28
N LEU A 294 -3.21 -6.28 -21.43
CA LEU A 294 -4.63 -6.12 -21.67
C LEU A 294 -5.39 -7.44 -21.61
N ASN A 295 -4.82 -8.52 -22.15
CA ASN A 295 -5.40 -9.86 -22.05
C ASN A 295 -5.51 -10.31 -20.58
N PHE A 296 -4.47 -10.12 -19.78
CA PHE A 296 -4.50 -10.42 -18.35
C PHE A 296 -5.54 -9.58 -17.59
N LEU A 297 -5.57 -8.26 -17.82
CA LEU A 297 -6.53 -7.36 -17.18
C LEU A 297 -7.98 -7.68 -17.60
N THR A 298 -8.21 -8.05 -18.86
CA THR A 298 -9.53 -8.46 -19.34
C THR A 298 -9.98 -9.78 -18.69
N ALA A 299 -9.08 -10.76 -18.55
CA ALA A 299 -9.37 -12.03 -17.91
C ALA A 299 -9.69 -11.89 -16.40
N THR A 300 -9.28 -10.78 -15.79
CA THR A 300 -9.50 -10.47 -14.38
C THR A 300 -10.51 -9.33 -14.14
N ASN A 301 -11.20 -8.84 -15.19
CA ASN A 301 -12.13 -7.69 -15.18
C ASN A 301 -11.50 -6.36 -14.73
N CYS A 302 -10.21 -6.17 -14.99
CA CYS A 302 -9.43 -5.01 -14.58
C CYS A 302 -9.10 -4.05 -15.73
N GLN A 303 -9.59 -4.27 -16.97
CA GLN A 303 -9.21 -3.49 -18.16
C GLN A 303 -9.49 -1.99 -18.04
N SER A 304 -10.49 -1.59 -17.26
CA SER A 304 -10.83 -0.18 -17.02
C SER A 304 -9.70 0.61 -16.32
N LEU A 305 -8.72 -0.09 -15.75
CA LEU A 305 -7.55 0.55 -15.13
C LEU A 305 -6.70 1.30 -16.17
N VAL A 306 -6.65 0.83 -17.41
CA VAL A 306 -5.82 1.34 -18.50
C VAL A 306 -6.61 2.02 -19.63
N GLU A 307 -7.93 2.08 -19.51
CA GLU A 307 -8.86 2.83 -20.37
C GLU A 307 -8.95 4.34 -19.94
#